data_f159ed26b08ac2e310ec9f5cc2f5c5ae
#
_entry.id   f159ed26b08ac2e310ec9f5cc2f5c5ae
#
_cell.length_a   1.000
_cell.length_b   1.000
_cell.length_c   1.000
_cell.angle_alpha   90.00
_cell.angle_beta   90.00
_cell.angle_gamma   90.00
#
_symmetry.space_group_name_H-M   'P 1'
#
loop_
_entity.id
_entity.type
_entity.pdbx_description
1 polymer ?
#
loop_
_entity_poly.entity_id
_entity_poly.type
_entity_poly.pdbx_seq_one_letter_code
_entity_poly.pdbx_strand_id
1 'polypeptide(L)'
;MTALLEVNLSSHPLSGISLIEASAGTGKTYTITHLYLRCLLETETSVQQILLVTFTNAATQELKGRIRKLLAEAWEYLHDSSISDTQLENMLQPYRDDQQAKFKLQRALINFDEASIYSIHGFCQRILNSFPVETQSLLQQQIIADEQELQQAAMRDFWRKQIIGMETDRLRWILSNWSDPDGLLNDILPLLNSEAELKNNRRTNDIDLQSDELDNLWKQIIDHWNRSKAEIQSLLLDSDALNRRTVNKNTAAGLLQELSELIQHERPYSLPSKWVLLTASKLSTSLKKGNTDERISLAFFSLTEQFTSLHAGWIHALKISMLLQATEFVRNQVIATKKAAQNISFNDLIAQLSTVLTEHN
;
A
#
# COMPACT_ATOMS: atom_id res chain seq x y z
N MET A 1 31.53 6.13 -1.81
CA MET A 1 31.33 7.15 -0.75
C MET A 1 31.51 8.50 -1.42
N THR A 2 30.42 9.20 -1.71
CA THR A 2 30.46 10.56 -2.25
C THR A 2 30.80 11.48 -1.08
N ALA A 3 31.89 12.23 -1.19
CA ALA A 3 32.26 13.20 -0.16
C ALA A 3 31.18 14.28 -0.05
N LEU A 4 30.61 14.46 1.14
CA LEU A 4 29.74 15.58 1.44
C LEU A 4 30.59 16.85 1.39
N LEU A 5 30.37 17.69 0.39
CA LEU A 5 31.01 19.00 0.27
C LEU A 5 30.08 20.03 0.91
N GLU A 6 30.64 20.96 1.70
CA GLU A 6 29.86 22.13 2.15
C GLU A 6 29.40 22.93 0.92
N VAL A 7 28.11 23.27 0.90
CA VAL A 7 27.51 24.04 -0.22
C VAL A 7 28.06 25.47 -0.17
N ASN A 8 28.96 25.78 -1.09
CA ASN A 8 29.36 27.17 -1.32
C ASN A 8 28.31 27.82 -2.23
N LEU A 9 27.47 28.67 -1.63
CA LEU A 9 26.35 29.30 -2.34
C LEU A 9 26.79 30.19 -3.50
N SER A 10 27.97 30.79 -3.44
CA SER A 10 28.47 31.68 -4.49
C SER A 10 29.04 30.95 -5.71
N SER A 11 29.45 29.70 -5.56
CA SER A 11 30.11 28.93 -6.63
C SER A 11 29.34 27.63 -7.01
N HIS A 12 28.21 27.36 -6.36
CA HIS A 12 27.41 26.17 -6.69
C HIS A 12 26.91 26.24 -8.14
N PRO A 13 27.09 25.19 -8.96
CA PRO A 13 26.65 25.21 -10.36
C PRO A 13 25.12 25.32 -10.45
N LEU A 14 24.65 26.18 -11.35
CA LEU A 14 23.21 26.37 -11.63
C LEU A 14 22.70 25.48 -12.77
N SER A 15 23.53 24.56 -13.27
CA SER A 15 23.19 23.62 -14.33
C SER A 15 23.37 22.18 -13.87
N GLY A 16 22.68 21.24 -14.52
CA GLY A 16 22.71 19.81 -14.17
C GLY A 16 21.79 19.46 -13.02
N ILE A 17 22.03 18.29 -12.39
CA ILE A 17 21.27 17.79 -11.24
C ILE A 17 22.16 17.86 -9.99
N SER A 18 21.68 18.52 -8.95
CA SER A 18 22.36 18.64 -7.65
C SER A 18 21.46 18.15 -6.54
N LEU A 19 22.01 17.34 -5.63
CA LEU A 19 21.35 16.92 -4.39
C LEU A 19 21.98 17.70 -3.21
N ILE A 20 21.15 18.45 -2.50
CA ILE A 20 21.55 19.17 -1.30
C ILE A 20 20.95 18.47 -0.08
N GLU A 21 21.78 17.79 0.69
CA GLU A 21 21.40 17.14 1.93
C GLU A 21 21.56 18.11 3.10
N ALA A 22 20.51 18.25 3.89
CA ALA A 22 20.53 19.11 5.06
C ALA A 22 19.54 18.62 6.13
N SER A 23 19.96 18.58 7.39
CA SER A 23 19.10 18.26 8.54
C SER A 23 18.05 19.38 8.79
N ALA A 24 17.07 19.13 9.66
CA ALA A 24 16.13 20.16 10.06
C ALA A 24 16.87 21.35 10.73
N GLY A 25 16.56 22.57 10.33
CA GLY A 25 17.18 23.78 10.88
C GLY A 25 18.56 24.15 10.31
N THR A 26 19.14 23.39 9.37
CA THR A 26 20.49 23.62 8.85
C THR A 26 20.56 24.53 7.62
N GLY A 27 19.54 25.35 7.38
CA GLY A 27 19.61 26.37 6.33
C GLY A 27 19.08 25.97 4.95
N LYS A 28 18.34 24.85 4.79
CA LYS A 28 17.74 24.44 3.49
C LYS A 28 17.01 25.58 2.77
N THR A 29 16.13 26.27 3.48
CA THR A 29 15.35 27.37 2.91
C THR A 29 16.25 28.55 2.55
N TYR A 30 17.25 28.84 3.38
CA TYR A 30 18.25 29.86 3.09
C TYR A 30 19.02 29.55 1.80
N THR A 31 19.50 28.31 1.67
CA THR A 31 20.20 27.86 0.46
C THR A 31 19.34 28.00 -0.80
N ILE A 32 18.09 27.54 -0.76
CA ILE A 32 17.18 27.59 -1.93
C ILE A 32 16.85 29.02 -2.31
N THR A 33 16.62 29.92 -1.34
CA THR A 33 16.31 31.32 -1.64
C THR A 33 17.50 32.04 -2.27
N HIS A 34 18.74 31.75 -1.83
CA HIS A 34 19.94 32.33 -2.41
C HIS A 34 20.25 31.76 -3.81
N LEU A 35 20.02 30.46 -4.04
CA LEU A 35 20.13 29.89 -5.38
C LEU A 35 19.08 30.49 -6.33
N TYR A 36 17.87 30.76 -5.85
CA TYR A 36 16.84 31.45 -6.65
C TYR A 36 17.30 32.86 -7.06
N LEU A 37 17.85 33.62 -6.14
CA LEU A 37 18.39 34.93 -6.42
C LEU A 37 19.55 34.87 -7.44
N ARG A 38 20.45 33.88 -7.32
CA ARG A 38 21.53 33.65 -8.29
C ARG A 38 21.01 33.30 -9.67
N CYS A 39 19.99 32.44 -9.76
CA CYS A 39 19.36 32.14 -11.05
C CYS A 39 18.86 33.42 -11.73
N LEU A 40 18.23 34.35 -11.01
CA LEU A 40 17.76 35.60 -11.59
C LEU A 40 18.91 36.54 -12.02
N LEU A 41 20.01 36.59 -11.26
CA LEU A 41 21.13 37.46 -11.57
C LEU A 41 22.06 36.91 -12.67
N GLU A 42 22.38 35.61 -12.58
CA GLU A 42 23.41 34.98 -13.40
C GLU A 42 22.86 34.40 -14.73
N THR A 43 21.53 34.24 -14.84
CA THR A 43 20.91 33.73 -16.06
C THR A 43 19.91 34.74 -16.64
N GLU A 44 19.35 34.43 -17.83
CA GLU A 44 18.29 35.25 -18.44
C GLU A 44 16.89 34.78 -18.06
N THR A 45 16.74 34.02 -16.95
CA THR A 45 15.46 33.50 -16.49
C THR A 45 14.65 34.55 -15.73
N SER A 46 13.34 34.49 -15.92
CA SER A 46 12.37 35.30 -15.18
C SER A 46 11.79 34.53 -13.99
N VAL A 47 11.07 35.21 -13.11
CA VAL A 47 10.40 34.57 -11.95
C VAL A 47 9.37 33.48 -12.36
N GLN A 48 8.78 33.59 -13.56
CA GLN A 48 7.86 32.60 -14.10
C GLN A 48 8.58 31.33 -14.57
N GLN A 49 9.84 31.43 -14.96
CA GLN A 49 10.64 30.35 -15.54
C GLN A 49 11.41 29.54 -14.49
N ILE A 50 11.44 30.00 -13.23
CA ILE A 50 12.07 29.27 -12.12
C ILE A 50 10.95 28.57 -11.35
N LEU A 51 10.84 27.24 -11.50
CA LEU A 51 9.89 26.44 -10.76
C LEU A 51 10.46 26.04 -9.39
N LEU A 52 9.73 26.39 -8.33
CA LEU A 52 9.96 25.87 -6.98
C LEU A 52 8.74 25.07 -6.51
N VAL A 53 9.00 23.89 -5.97
CA VAL A 53 7.94 23.01 -5.49
C VAL A 53 8.17 22.63 -4.04
N THR A 54 7.11 22.66 -3.24
CA THR A 54 7.11 22.28 -1.82
C THR A 54 6.05 21.23 -1.53
N PHE A 55 6.12 20.61 -0.35
CA PHE A 55 5.13 19.60 0.04
C PHE A 55 3.77 20.21 0.45
N THR A 56 3.77 21.38 1.08
CA THR A 56 2.54 21.95 1.66
C THR A 56 2.30 23.38 1.17
N ASN A 57 1.04 23.80 1.13
CA ASN A 57 0.68 25.17 0.81
C ASN A 57 1.25 26.17 1.83
N ALA A 58 1.33 25.81 3.12
CA ALA A 58 1.94 26.63 4.16
C ALA A 58 3.43 26.88 3.88
N ALA A 59 4.20 25.82 3.54
CA ALA A 59 5.61 25.96 3.15
C ALA A 59 5.78 26.78 1.87
N THR A 60 4.84 26.66 0.92
CA THR A 60 4.83 27.48 -0.31
C THR A 60 4.71 28.97 0.03
N GLN A 61 3.77 29.35 0.91
CA GLN A 61 3.57 30.75 1.31
C GLN A 61 4.75 31.30 2.09
N GLU A 62 5.31 30.50 3.00
CA GLU A 62 6.52 30.87 3.72
C GLU A 62 7.70 31.12 2.78
N LEU A 63 7.91 30.20 1.81
CA LEU A 63 9.00 30.32 0.83
C LEU A 63 8.81 31.55 -0.06
N LYS A 64 7.58 31.82 -0.54
CA LYS A 64 7.25 33.05 -1.28
C LYS A 64 7.60 34.30 -0.49
N GLY A 65 7.19 34.36 0.77
CA GLY A 65 7.50 35.51 1.65
C GLY A 65 9.00 35.72 1.84
N ARG A 66 9.76 34.62 2.05
CA ARG A 66 11.22 34.68 2.22
C ARG A 66 11.95 35.11 0.95
N ILE A 67 11.55 34.61 -0.21
CA ILE A 67 12.15 35.00 -1.51
C ILE A 67 11.85 36.48 -1.79
N ARG A 68 10.60 36.92 -1.63
CA ARG A 68 10.23 38.32 -1.84
C ARG A 68 11.05 39.27 -0.97
N LYS A 69 11.21 38.91 0.31
CA LYS A 69 12.03 39.68 1.25
C LYS A 69 13.48 39.72 0.79
N LEU A 70 14.06 38.57 0.42
CA LEU A 70 15.45 38.51 -0.05
C LEU A 70 15.68 39.35 -1.33
N LEU A 71 14.71 39.29 -2.29
CA LEU A 71 14.80 40.10 -3.50
C LEU A 71 14.73 41.63 -3.20
N ALA A 72 13.91 42.03 -2.22
CA ALA A 72 13.82 43.40 -1.78
C ALA A 72 15.11 43.88 -1.10
N GLU A 73 15.67 43.07 -0.18
CA GLU A 73 16.95 43.35 0.47
C GLU A 73 18.11 43.44 -0.56
N ALA A 74 18.13 42.53 -1.55
CA ALA A 74 19.12 42.56 -2.62
C ALA A 74 18.98 43.82 -3.50
N TRP A 75 17.75 44.20 -3.83
CA TRP A 75 17.50 45.44 -4.62
C TRP A 75 17.91 46.70 -3.87
N GLU A 76 17.59 46.80 -2.58
CA GLU A 76 18.00 47.93 -1.69
C GLU A 76 19.53 48.04 -1.60
N TYR A 77 20.24 46.91 -1.44
CA TYR A 77 21.70 46.88 -1.41
C TYR A 77 22.33 47.43 -2.68
N LEU A 78 21.81 47.06 -3.86
CA LEU A 78 22.30 47.57 -5.13
C LEU A 78 22.02 49.08 -5.33
N HIS A 79 21.20 49.70 -4.44
CA HIS A 79 20.87 51.14 -4.43
C HIS A 79 21.43 51.87 -3.18
N ASP A 80 22.63 51.49 -2.75
CA ASP A 80 23.40 52.12 -1.68
C ASP A 80 23.00 51.82 -0.22
N SER A 81 22.19 50.80 0.03
CA SER A 81 21.91 50.34 1.39
C SER A 81 22.98 49.37 1.90
N SER A 82 23.02 49.15 3.22
CA SER A 82 23.85 48.10 3.84
C SER A 82 23.02 46.86 4.17
N ILE A 83 23.63 45.69 4.09
CA ILE A 83 23.00 44.43 4.50
C ILE A 83 23.71 43.90 5.74
N SER A 84 22.95 43.30 6.66
CA SER A 84 23.50 42.65 7.85
C SER A 84 24.02 41.23 7.57
N ASP A 85 23.55 40.59 6.49
CA ASP A 85 23.97 39.24 6.07
C ASP A 85 25.23 39.32 5.21
N THR A 86 26.38 39.05 5.83
CA THR A 86 27.69 39.07 5.15
C THR A 86 27.79 38.13 3.97
N GLN A 87 27.07 37.01 3.99
CA GLN A 87 27.09 36.03 2.89
C GLN A 87 26.31 36.54 1.67
N LEU A 88 25.17 37.18 1.91
CA LEU A 88 24.40 37.87 0.89
C LEU A 88 25.16 39.06 0.32
N GLU A 89 25.81 39.86 1.19
CA GLU A 89 26.64 40.99 0.78
C GLU A 89 27.76 40.55 -0.18
N ASN A 90 28.54 39.54 0.21
CA ASN A 90 29.62 38.99 -0.62
C ASN A 90 29.11 38.48 -1.98
N MET A 91 27.92 37.90 -2.02
CA MET A 91 27.32 37.42 -3.25
C MET A 91 26.85 38.54 -4.16
N LEU A 92 26.38 39.67 -3.60
CA LEU A 92 25.85 40.79 -4.36
C LEU A 92 26.90 41.83 -4.73
N GLN A 93 28.04 41.86 -4.05
CA GLN A 93 29.12 42.87 -4.28
C GLN A 93 29.52 42.98 -5.77
N PRO A 94 29.67 41.89 -6.57
CA PRO A 94 30.04 42.00 -7.99
C PRO A 94 28.98 42.71 -8.85
N TYR A 95 27.73 42.80 -8.40
CA TYR A 95 26.60 43.38 -9.14
C TYR A 95 26.25 44.80 -8.71
N ARG A 96 26.99 45.43 -7.78
CA ARG A 96 26.62 46.71 -7.20
C ARG A 96 26.54 47.83 -8.24
N ASP A 97 27.42 47.84 -9.20
CA ASP A 97 27.46 48.81 -10.30
C ASP A 97 26.80 48.34 -11.59
N ASP A 98 26.25 47.11 -11.57
CA ASP A 98 25.63 46.49 -12.74
C ASP A 98 24.17 46.94 -12.92
N GLN A 99 23.93 47.78 -13.92
CA GLN A 99 22.57 48.29 -14.24
C GLN A 99 21.63 47.15 -14.72
N GLN A 100 22.19 46.14 -15.34
CA GLN A 100 21.38 45.00 -15.79
C GLN A 100 20.88 44.16 -14.60
N ALA A 101 21.74 43.92 -13.59
CA ALA A 101 21.34 43.25 -12.36
C ALA A 101 20.25 44.02 -11.61
N LYS A 102 20.39 45.36 -11.50
CA LYS A 102 19.36 46.25 -10.93
C LYS A 102 18.03 46.11 -11.67
N PHE A 103 18.05 46.15 -12.98
CA PHE A 103 16.84 45.98 -13.80
C PHE A 103 16.20 44.60 -13.66
N LYS A 104 17.00 43.50 -13.61
CA LYS A 104 16.52 42.14 -13.38
C LYS A 104 15.81 42.05 -12.04
N LEU A 105 16.36 42.54 -10.94
CA LEU A 105 15.77 42.54 -9.61
C LEU A 105 14.48 43.37 -9.54
N GLN A 106 14.47 44.55 -10.13
CA GLN A 106 13.27 45.40 -10.21
C GLN A 106 12.15 44.68 -10.93
N ARG A 107 12.43 44.08 -12.09
CA ARG A 107 11.47 43.30 -12.86
C ARG A 107 10.97 42.06 -12.11
N ALA A 108 11.87 41.37 -11.39
CA ALA A 108 11.51 40.22 -10.56
C ALA A 108 10.56 40.63 -9.42
N LEU A 109 10.80 41.77 -8.74
CA LEU A 109 9.90 42.24 -7.68
C LEU A 109 8.53 42.66 -8.20
N ILE A 110 8.47 43.37 -9.35
CA ILE A 110 7.21 43.81 -9.97
C ILE A 110 6.36 42.56 -10.38
N ASN A 111 7.00 41.57 -10.97
CA ASN A 111 6.31 40.37 -11.49
C ASN A 111 6.27 39.21 -10.49
N PHE A 112 6.61 39.44 -9.22
CA PHE A 112 6.77 38.39 -8.22
C PHE A 112 5.47 37.58 -7.98
N ASP A 113 4.33 38.22 -8.12
CA ASP A 113 3.03 37.55 -7.97
C ASP A 113 2.80 36.44 -9.02
N GLU A 114 3.51 36.51 -10.14
CA GLU A 114 3.51 35.48 -11.21
C GLU A 114 4.59 34.40 -11.01
N ALA A 115 5.35 34.44 -9.90
CA ALA A 115 6.42 33.48 -9.63
C ALA A 115 5.89 32.04 -9.55
N SER A 116 6.58 31.13 -10.23
CA SER A 116 6.20 29.71 -10.31
C SER A 116 6.62 28.95 -9.04
N ILE A 117 6.02 29.30 -7.89
CA ILE A 117 6.26 28.67 -6.59
C ILE A 117 4.97 28.03 -6.09
N TYR A 118 4.92 26.69 -6.05
CA TYR A 118 3.72 25.91 -5.77
C TYR A 118 3.98 24.77 -4.78
N SER A 119 2.92 24.25 -4.20
CA SER A 119 2.96 22.87 -3.68
C SER A 119 2.94 21.86 -4.84
N ILE A 120 3.41 20.63 -4.62
CA ILE A 120 3.39 19.57 -5.65
C ILE A 120 2.00 19.47 -6.29
N HIS A 121 0.96 19.35 -5.47
CA HIS A 121 -0.42 19.22 -5.93
C HIS A 121 -0.93 20.50 -6.64
N GLY A 122 -0.57 21.69 -6.10
CA GLY A 122 -0.92 22.95 -6.74
C GLY A 122 -0.27 23.13 -8.11
N PHE A 123 0.94 22.63 -8.30
CA PHE A 123 1.60 22.61 -9.61
C PHE A 123 0.89 21.66 -10.58
N CYS A 124 0.62 20.42 -10.16
CA CYS A 124 -0.10 19.44 -10.98
C CYS A 124 -1.47 20.00 -11.42
N GLN A 125 -2.23 20.55 -10.47
CA GLN A 125 -3.54 21.15 -10.77
C GLN A 125 -3.43 22.32 -11.75
N ARG A 126 -2.42 23.18 -11.60
CA ARG A 126 -2.19 24.29 -12.53
C ARG A 126 -1.92 23.80 -13.95
N ILE A 127 -1.05 22.79 -14.11
CA ILE A 127 -0.73 22.23 -15.43
C ILE A 127 -1.95 21.59 -16.05
N LEU A 128 -2.68 20.76 -15.32
CA LEU A 128 -3.89 20.10 -15.81
C LEU A 128 -4.97 21.11 -16.23
N ASN A 129 -5.12 22.20 -15.49
CA ASN A 129 -6.06 23.27 -15.82
C ASN A 129 -5.59 24.16 -16.99
N SER A 130 -4.28 24.30 -17.18
CA SER A 130 -3.73 25.11 -18.28
C SER A 130 -3.77 24.39 -19.63
N PHE A 131 -3.76 23.07 -19.62
CA PHE A 131 -3.73 22.22 -20.81
C PHE A 131 -4.83 21.14 -20.77
N PRO A 132 -6.12 21.52 -20.62
CA PRO A 132 -7.21 20.56 -20.39
C PRO A 132 -7.45 19.61 -21.57
N VAL A 133 -7.15 20.03 -22.78
CA VAL A 133 -7.33 19.20 -23.99
C VAL A 133 -6.22 18.14 -24.07
N GLU A 134 -4.98 18.54 -23.87
CA GLU A 134 -3.82 17.66 -23.92
C GLU A 134 -3.82 16.67 -22.75
N THR A 135 -4.30 17.12 -21.59
CA THR A 135 -4.35 16.29 -20.38
C THR A 135 -5.65 15.50 -20.24
N GLN A 136 -6.60 15.65 -21.16
CA GLN A 136 -7.93 15.06 -21.10
C GLN A 136 -8.64 15.29 -19.75
N SER A 137 -8.28 16.35 -19.04
CA SER A 137 -8.84 16.68 -17.75
C SER A 137 -10.21 17.33 -17.90
N LEU A 138 -11.15 16.95 -17.01
CA LEU A 138 -12.46 17.61 -16.97
C LEU A 138 -12.29 19.02 -16.40
N LEU A 139 -12.83 20.02 -17.09
CA LEU A 139 -12.94 21.38 -16.55
C LEU A 139 -13.81 21.34 -15.28
N GLN A 140 -13.31 21.86 -14.16
CA GLN A 140 -14.01 21.95 -12.86
C GLN A 140 -14.06 20.66 -12.02
N GLN A 141 -12.97 19.90 -11.92
CA GLN A 141 -12.88 18.83 -10.94
C GLN A 141 -12.74 19.39 -9.51
N GLN A 142 -13.49 18.82 -8.55
CA GLN A 142 -13.33 19.13 -7.13
C GLN A 142 -12.27 18.22 -6.53
N ILE A 143 -11.30 18.82 -5.82
CA ILE A 143 -10.28 18.05 -5.11
C ILE A 143 -10.87 17.54 -3.80
N ILE A 144 -10.83 16.22 -3.63
CA ILE A 144 -11.13 15.57 -2.35
C ILE A 144 -9.81 15.27 -1.62
N ALA A 145 -9.75 15.66 -0.36
CA ALA A 145 -8.56 15.48 0.46
C ALA A 145 -8.38 14.04 0.94
N ASP A 146 -9.48 13.30 1.12
CA ASP A 146 -9.50 11.96 1.66
C ASP A 146 -10.50 11.09 0.88
N GLU A 147 -10.09 9.87 0.57
CA GLU A 147 -10.92 8.86 -0.08
C GLU A 147 -11.54 7.86 0.92
N GLN A 148 -11.27 8.02 2.21
CA GLN A 148 -11.65 7.05 3.23
C GLN A 148 -13.15 6.74 3.23
N GLU A 149 -14.00 7.76 3.15
CA GLU A 149 -15.45 7.57 3.09
C GLU A 149 -15.89 6.78 1.85
N LEU A 150 -15.26 7.05 0.70
CA LEU A 150 -15.54 6.34 -0.55
C LEU A 150 -15.09 4.88 -0.47
N GLN A 151 -13.93 4.62 0.11
CA GLN A 151 -13.40 3.27 0.32
C GLN A 151 -14.28 2.47 1.28
N GLN A 152 -14.73 3.07 2.38
CA GLN A 152 -15.67 2.45 3.32
C GLN A 152 -17.01 2.13 2.67
N ALA A 153 -17.56 3.07 1.91
CA ALA A 153 -18.81 2.84 1.19
C ALA A 153 -18.69 1.71 0.17
N ALA A 154 -17.62 1.70 -0.62
CA ALA A 154 -17.32 0.65 -1.59
C ALA A 154 -17.12 -0.72 -0.93
N MET A 155 -16.43 -0.79 0.22
CA MET A 155 -16.25 -2.02 0.97
C MET A 155 -17.57 -2.57 1.54
N ARG A 156 -18.45 -1.70 2.06
CA ARG A 156 -19.79 -2.11 2.50
C ARG A 156 -20.62 -2.67 1.35
N ASP A 157 -20.47 -2.10 0.14
CA ASP A 157 -21.11 -2.60 -1.07
C ASP A 157 -20.56 -3.96 -1.49
N PHE A 158 -19.23 -4.14 -1.45
CA PHE A 158 -18.59 -5.44 -1.67
C PHE A 158 -19.11 -6.50 -0.70
N TRP A 159 -19.11 -6.18 0.60
CA TRP A 159 -19.57 -7.08 1.65
C TRP A 159 -21.00 -7.53 1.42
N ARG A 160 -21.89 -6.58 1.14
CA ARG A 160 -23.31 -6.86 0.90
C ARG A 160 -23.55 -7.69 -0.35
N LYS A 161 -22.84 -7.40 -1.44
CA LYS A 161 -23.05 -8.05 -2.74
C LYS A 161 -22.35 -9.40 -2.86
N GLN A 162 -21.17 -9.53 -2.27
CA GLN A 162 -20.31 -10.70 -2.51
C GLN A 162 -20.25 -11.64 -1.31
N ILE A 163 -20.43 -11.19 -0.08
CA ILE A 163 -20.20 -11.99 1.11
C ILE A 163 -21.53 -12.47 1.72
N ILE A 164 -22.53 -11.59 1.92
CA ILE A 164 -23.77 -11.94 2.63
C ILE A 164 -24.55 -13.08 1.93
N GLY A 165 -24.42 -13.23 0.60
CA GLY A 165 -25.08 -14.28 -0.16
C GLY A 165 -24.33 -15.59 -0.28
N MET A 166 -23.19 -15.75 0.40
CA MET A 166 -22.38 -16.97 0.34
C MET A 166 -22.98 -18.09 1.18
N GLU A 167 -22.59 -19.33 0.84
CA GLU A 167 -22.90 -20.53 1.60
C GLU A 167 -22.46 -20.39 3.08
N THR A 168 -23.23 -20.99 3.99
CA THR A 168 -23.09 -20.79 5.45
C THR A 168 -21.69 -21.08 5.98
N ASP A 169 -21.05 -22.17 5.54
CA ASP A 169 -19.72 -22.57 6.04
C ASP A 169 -18.62 -21.65 5.53
N ARG A 170 -18.72 -21.22 4.27
CA ARG A 170 -17.82 -20.21 3.70
C ARG A 170 -18.02 -18.86 4.38
N LEU A 171 -19.24 -18.44 4.62
CA LEU A 171 -19.55 -17.22 5.35
C LEU A 171 -18.97 -17.25 6.77
N ARG A 172 -19.14 -18.36 7.49
CA ARG A 172 -18.58 -18.55 8.84
C ARG A 172 -17.06 -18.44 8.84
N TRP A 173 -16.40 -19.02 7.83
CA TRP A 173 -14.95 -18.90 7.66
C TRP A 173 -14.54 -17.44 7.40
N ILE A 174 -15.25 -16.71 6.54
CA ILE A 174 -14.98 -15.30 6.28
C ILE A 174 -15.12 -14.48 7.56
N LEU A 175 -16.23 -14.67 8.30
CA LEU A 175 -16.48 -13.96 9.56
C LEU A 175 -15.46 -14.29 10.66
N SER A 176 -14.83 -15.47 10.61
CA SER A 176 -13.74 -15.82 11.54
C SER A 176 -12.42 -15.10 11.21
N ASN A 177 -12.22 -14.66 9.96
CA ASN A 177 -11.06 -13.88 9.54
C ASN A 177 -11.32 -12.37 9.61
N TRP A 178 -12.52 -11.94 9.25
CA TRP A 178 -12.95 -10.54 9.24
C TRP A 178 -14.37 -10.44 9.80
N SER A 179 -14.50 -9.87 11.00
CA SER A 179 -15.81 -9.77 11.68
C SER A 179 -16.79 -8.85 10.97
N ASP A 180 -16.27 -7.90 10.21
CA ASP A 180 -17.01 -6.82 9.57
C ASP A 180 -16.28 -6.25 8.33
N PRO A 181 -16.95 -5.40 7.55
CA PRO A 181 -16.34 -4.76 6.35
C PRO A 181 -15.10 -3.93 6.68
N ASP A 182 -15.06 -3.27 7.83
CA ASP A 182 -13.95 -2.38 8.19
C ASP A 182 -12.67 -3.20 8.49
N GLY A 183 -12.81 -4.38 9.09
CA GLY A 183 -11.71 -5.33 9.28
C GLY A 183 -11.08 -5.77 7.96
N LEU A 184 -11.91 -6.12 6.95
CA LEU A 184 -11.40 -6.48 5.62
C LEU A 184 -10.79 -5.25 4.91
N LEU A 185 -11.39 -4.06 5.05
CA LEU A 185 -10.85 -2.83 4.49
C LEU A 185 -9.46 -2.54 5.04
N ASN A 186 -9.24 -2.67 6.34
CA ASN A 186 -7.94 -2.43 6.97
C ASN A 186 -6.85 -3.35 6.39
N ASP A 187 -7.17 -4.61 6.12
CA ASP A 187 -6.22 -5.56 5.53
C ASP A 187 -5.87 -5.21 4.07
N ILE A 188 -6.78 -4.59 3.32
CA ILE A 188 -6.52 -4.21 1.92
C ILE A 188 -6.00 -2.77 1.74
N LEU A 189 -6.03 -1.91 2.75
CA LEU A 189 -5.53 -0.53 2.66
C LEU A 189 -4.11 -0.43 2.10
N PRO A 190 -3.13 -1.27 2.51
CA PRO A 190 -1.80 -1.24 1.91
C PRO A 190 -1.79 -1.56 0.41
N LEU A 191 -2.71 -2.41 -0.05
CA LEU A 191 -2.85 -2.78 -1.46
C LEU A 191 -3.54 -1.66 -2.27
N LEU A 192 -4.52 -0.97 -1.69
CA LEU A 192 -5.19 0.17 -2.31
C LEU A 192 -4.23 1.33 -2.55
N ASN A 193 -3.34 1.58 -1.58
CA ASN A 193 -2.36 2.66 -1.63
C ASN A 193 -1.11 2.32 -2.46
N SER A 194 -0.99 1.09 -2.95
CA SER A 194 0.13 0.67 -3.80
C SER A 194 -0.18 0.92 -5.28
N GLU A 195 0.75 1.55 -5.99
CA GLU A 195 0.72 1.68 -7.46
C GLU A 195 1.13 0.38 -8.17
N ALA A 196 1.64 -0.60 -7.43
CA ALA A 196 2.04 -1.88 -8.01
C ALA A 196 0.85 -2.63 -8.60
N GLU A 197 1.02 -3.16 -9.80
CA GLU A 197 0.05 -4.10 -10.38
C GLU A 197 -0.14 -5.29 -9.44
N LEU A 198 -1.39 -5.55 -9.07
CA LEU A 198 -1.74 -6.72 -8.28
C LEU A 198 -1.63 -7.96 -9.18
N LYS A 199 -0.47 -8.59 -9.18
CA LYS A 199 -0.26 -9.84 -9.92
C LYS A 199 -0.81 -11.01 -9.12
N ASN A 200 -1.94 -11.54 -9.53
CA ASN A 200 -2.41 -12.83 -9.06
C ASN A 200 -1.63 -13.93 -9.79
N ASN A 201 -0.51 -14.37 -9.22
CA ASN A 201 0.31 -15.44 -9.79
C ASN A 201 -0.34 -16.82 -9.72
N ARG A 202 -1.41 -16.99 -8.95
CA ARG A 202 -2.24 -18.20 -8.94
C ARG A 202 -3.48 -17.93 -9.79
N ARG A 203 -3.57 -18.62 -10.91
CA ARG A 203 -4.76 -18.61 -11.77
C ARG A 203 -5.95 -19.09 -10.94
N THR A 204 -7.12 -18.50 -11.12
CA THR A 204 -8.37 -18.96 -10.51
C THR A 204 -8.56 -20.46 -10.73
N ASN A 205 -8.20 -20.97 -11.91
CA ASN A 205 -8.21 -22.39 -12.24
C ASN A 205 -7.39 -23.27 -11.27
N ASP A 206 -6.28 -22.78 -10.70
CA ASP A 206 -5.48 -23.58 -9.76
C ASP A 206 -6.20 -23.73 -8.41
N ILE A 207 -6.98 -22.73 -8.00
CA ILE A 207 -7.79 -22.79 -6.78
C ILE A 207 -8.97 -23.75 -6.99
N ASP A 208 -9.61 -23.71 -8.16
CA ASP A 208 -10.74 -24.59 -8.50
C ASP A 208 -10.27 -26.05 -8.60
N LEU A 209 -9.14 -26.34 -9.24
CA LEU A 209 -8.57 -27.70 -9.32
C LEU A 209 -8.21 -28.23 -7.93
N GLN A 210 -7.62 -27.43 -7.05
CA GLN A 210 -7.34 -27.82 -5.66
C GLN A 210 -8.64 -28.04 -4.87
N SER A 211 -9.69 -27.29 -5.18
CA SER A 211 -11.02 -27.47 -4.61
C SER A 211 -11.58 -28.85 -4.92
N ASP A 212 -11.57 -29.26 -6.20
CA ASP A 212 -12.09 -30.56 -6.66
C ASP A 212 -11.31 -31.73 -6.05
N GLU A 213 -9.99 -31.61 -5.95
CA GLU A 213 -9.13 -32.61 -5.31
C GLU A 213 -9.46 -32.77 -3.81
N LEU A 214 -9.63 -31.65 -3.10
CA LEU A 214 -10.02 -31.66 -1.69
C LEU A 214 -11.42 -32.24 -1.48
N ASP A 215 -12.38 -31.97 -2.38
CA ASP A 215 -13.73 -32.55 -2.33
C ASP A 215 -13.70 -34.07 -2.51
N ASN A 216 -12.86 -34.55 -3.41
CA ASN A 216 -12.66 -35.97 -3.59
C ASN A 216 -12.02 -36.64 -2.37
N LEU A 217 -11.00 -36.03 -1.78
CA LEU A 217 -10.37 -36.52 -0.55
C LEU A 217 -11.35 -36.50 0.62
N TRP A 218 -12.17 -35.47 0.74
CA TRP A 218 -13.17 -35.35 1.80
C TRP A 218 -14.22 -36.49 1.70
N LYS A 219 -14.71 -36.74 0.52
CA LYS A 219 -15.63 -37.88 0.27
C LYS A 219 -15.01 -39.22 0.66
N GLN A 220 -13.74 -39.44 0.31
CA GLN A 220 -13.01 -40.65 0.70
C GLN A 220 -12.84 -40.75 2.22
N ILE A 221 -12.52 -39.64 2.90
CA ILE A 221 -12.41 -39.62 4.37
C ILE A 221 -13.75 -40.01 5.01
N ILE A 222 -14.88 -39.47 4.53
CA ILE A 222 -16.21 -39.80 5.02
C ILE A 222 -16.48 -41.29 4.83
N ASP A 223 -16.15 -41.83 3.66
CA ASP A 223 -16.39 -43.24 3.31
C ASP A 223 -15.57 -44.18 4.21
N HIS A 224 -14.28 -43.89 4.39
CA HIS A 224 -13.42 -44.68 5.28
C HIS A 224 -13.80 -44.51 6.76
N TRP A 225 -14.24 -43.34 7.18
CA TRP A 225 -14.78 -43.15 8.54
C TRP A 225 -15.99 -44.06 8.77
N ASN A 226 -16.95 -44.08 7.85
CA ASN A 226 -18.18 -44.86 8.01
C ASN A 226 -17.89 -46.39 8.06
N ARG A 227 -16.87 -46.85 7.32
CA ARG A 227 -16.48 -48.27 7.30
C ARG A 227 -15.69 -48.70 8.54
N SER A 228 -14.78 -47.83 9.03
CA SER A 228 -13.81 -48.19 10.07
C SER A 228 -13.99 -47.40 11.38
N LYS A 229 -15.17 -46.81 11.60
CA LYS A 229 -15.46 -45.96 12.76
C LYS A 229 -15.11 -46.61 14.07
N ALA A 230 -15.51 -47.84 14.30
CA ALA A 230 -15.26 -48.60 15.53
C ALA A 230 -13.75 -48.81 15.77
N GLU A 231 -12.99 -49.12 14.72
CA GLU A 231 -11.54 -49.34 14.79
C GLU A 231 -10.80 -48.04 15.09
N ILE A 232 -11.20 -46.94 14.43
CA ILE A 232 -10.62 -45.60 14.66
C ILE A 232 -10.89 -45.17 16.09
N GLN A 233 -12.12 -45.34 16.58
CA GLN A 233 -12.48 -44.98 17.96
C GLN A 233 -11.69 -45.82 18.97
N SER A 234 -11.62 -47.13 18.76
CA SER A 234 -10.88 -48.07 19.63
C SER A 234 -9.35 -47.74 19.64
N LEU A 235 -8.77 -47.41 18.49
CA LEU A 235 -7.37 -46.96 18.45
C LEU A 235 -7.16 -45.70 19.32
N LEU A 236 -7.93 -44.67 19.13
CA LEU A 236 -7.74 -43.39 19.79
C LEU A 236 -8.06 -43.43 21.30
N LEU A 237 -9.10 -44.20 21.70
CA LEU A 237 -9.59 -44.24 23.08
C LEU A 237 -8.96 -45.36 23.91
N ASP A 238 -8.77 -46.56 23.31
CA ASP A 238 -8.48 -47.76 24.08
C ASP A 238 -7.10 -48.37 23.83
N SER A 239 -6.37 -47.94 22.81
CA SER A 239 -5.05 -48.49 22.50
C SER A 239 -4.03 -48.20 23.64
N ASP A 240 -3.43 -49.26 24.17
CA ASP A 240 -2.33 -49.14 25.12
C ASP A 240 -0.97 -48.79 24.46
N ALA A 241 -0.88 -48.89 23.15
CA ALA A 241 0.31 -48.56 22.39
C ALA A 241 0.52 -47.01 22.31
N LEU A 242 -0.54 -46.21 22.42
CA LEU A 242 -0.47 -44.76 22.34
C LEU A 242 0.03 -44.14 23.66
N ASN A 243 0.89 -43.13 23.55
CA ASN A 243 1.30 -42.28 24.66
C ASN A 243 0.19 -41.32 25.07
N ARG A 244 -0.43 -41.55 26.21
CA ARG A 244 -1.59 -40.79 26.70
C ARG A 244 -1.25 -39.36 27.12
N ARG A 245 0.03 -38.98 27.21
CA ARG A 245 0.45 -37.59 27.37
C ARG A 245 0.31 -36.82 26.04
N THR A 246 0.50 -37.51 24.91
CA THR A 246 0.39 -36.92 23.57
C THR A 246 -1.04 -37.04 23.02
N VAL A 247 -1.67 -38.22 23.16
CA VAL A 247 -3.03 -38.52 22.76
C VAL A 247 -3.89 -38.74 23.99
N ASN A 248 -4.37 -37.67 24.59
CA ASN A 248 -5.25 -37.74 25.78
C ASN A 248 -6.64 -38.24 25.36
N LYS A 249 -7.20 -39.16 26.16
CA LYS A 249 -8.49 -39.79 25.90
C LYS A 249 -9.64 -38.78 25.79
N ASN A 250 -9.68 -37.79 26.68
CA ASN A 250 -10.75 -36.77 26.65
C ASN A 250 -10.62 -35.89 25.40
N THR A 251 -9.40 -35.50 25.03
CA THR A 251 -9.14 -34.74 23.81
C THR A 251 -9.51 -35.55 22.57
N ALA A 252 -9.19 -36.85 22.54
CA ALA A 252 -9.54 -37.74 21.45
C ALA A 252 -11.06 -37.93 21.35
N ALA A 253 -11.76 -38.09 22.48
CA ALA A 253 -13.23 -38.20 22.51
C ALA A 253 -13.91 -36.94 21.98
N GLY A 254 -13.46 -35.75 22.40
CA GLY A 254 -13.97 -34.47 21.88
C GLY A 254 -13.74 -34.33 20.38
N LEU A 255 -12.52 -34.65 19.90
CA LEU A 255 -12.20 -34.62 18.48
C LEU A 255 -13.07 -35.59 17.64
N LEU A 256 -13.33 -36.81 18.15
CA LEU A 256 -14.19 -37.78 17.49
C LEU A 256 -15.65 -37.31 17.41
N GLN A 257 -16.11 -36.57 18.42
CA GLN A 257 -17.43 -35.94 18.39
C GLN A 257 -17.46 -34.81 17.34
N GLU A 258 -16.50 -33.89 17.37
CA GLU A 258 -16.37 -32.80 16.39
C GLU A 258 -16.30 -33.38 14.95
N LEU A 259 -15.51 -34.45 14.73
CA LEU A 259 -15.45 -35.13 13.46
C LEU A 259 -16.78 -35.71 13.03
N SER A 260 -17.53 -36.34 13.96
CA SER A 260 -18.85 -36.94 13.67
C SER A 260 -19.88 -35.88 13.25
N GLU A 261 -19.75 -34.66 13.72
CA GLU A 261 -20.56 -33.52 13.28
C GLU A 261 -20.06 -32.99 11.94
N LEU A 262 -18.74 -32.83 11.79
CA LEU A 262 -18.11 -32.26 10.60
C LEU A 262 -18.39 -33.06 9.31
N ILE A 263 -18.42 -34.41 9.39
CA ILE A 263 -18.67 -35.28 8.24
C ILE A 263 -20.13 -35.25 7.76
N GLN A 264 -21.05 -34.61 8.50
CA GLN A 264 -22.43 -34.41 8.04
C GLN A 264 -22.55 -33.26 7.05
N HIS A 265 -21.50 -32.45 6.93
CA HIS A 265 -21.44 -31.26 6.10
C HIS A 265 -20.53 -31.49 4.88
N GLU A 266 -20.59 -30.55 3.97
CA GLU A 266 -19.63 -30.46 2.88
C GLU A 266 -18.21 -30.24 3.43
N ARG A 267 -17.22 -30.21 2.53
CA ARG A 267 -15.83 -29.98 2.91
C ARG A 267 -15.66 -28.75 3.83
N PRO A 268 -15.00 -28.91 4.99
CA PRO A 268 -14.88 -27.83 5.95
C PRO A 268 -13.88 -26.75 5.49
N TYR A 269 -14.20 -25.49 5.76
CA TYR A 269 -13.27 -24.36 5.65
C TYR A 269 -12.36 -24.21 6.87
N SER A 270 -12.73 -24.78 8.00
CA SER A 270 -11.95 -24.79 9.23
C SER A 270 -11.89 -26.18 9.82
N LEU A 271 -10.69 -26.59 10.23
CA LEU A 271 -10.48 -27.90 10.88
C LEU A 271 -10.47 -27.74 12.38
N PRO A 272 -10.91 -28.78 13.13
CA PRO A 272 -10.79 -28.83 14.59
C PRO A 272 -9.36 -28.57 15.06
N SER A 273 -9.20 -27.91 16.21
CA SER A 273 -7.88 -27.52 16.75
C SER A 273 -6.91 -28.69 16.94
N LYS A 274 -7.44 -29.91 17.15
CA LYS A 274 -6.69 -31.13 17.37
C LYS A 274 -6.72 -32.09 16.17
N TRP A 275 -7.15 -31.59 15.00
CA TRP A 275 -7.25 -32.39 13.77
C TRP A 275 -5.98 -33.19 13.45
N VAL A 276 -4.81 -32.64 13.73
CA VAL A 276 -3.51 -33.31 13.51
C VAL A 276 -3.41 -34.68 14.20
N LEU A 277 -4.19 -34.94 15.25
CA LEU A 277 -4.25 -36.27 15.90
C LEU A 277 -4.89 -37.34 15.01
N LEU A 278 -5.52 -36.96 13.91
CA LEU A 278 -6.09 -37.88 12.92
C LEU A 278 -5.13 -38.15 11.74
N THR A 279 -3.87 -37.71 11.80
CA THR A 279 -2.88 -37.97 10.74
C THR A 279 -2.01 -39.18 11.09
N ALA A 280 -1.63 -39.97 10.08
CA ALA A 280 -0.81 -41.16 10.26
C ALA A 280 0.56 -40.84 10.88
N SER A 281 1.22 -39.77 10.43
CA SER A 281 2.51 -39.31 10.95
C SER A 281 2.44 -38.92 12.43
N LYS A 282 1.39 -38.21 12.84
CA LYS A 282 1.21 -37.82 14.24
C LYS A 282 0.94 -39.00 15.15
N LEU A 283 0.11 -39.94 14.72
CA LEU A 283 -0.17 -41.16 15.48
C LEU A 283 1.09 -42.02 15.63
N SER A 284 1.85 -42.22 14.54
CA SER A 284 3.11 -42.98 14.57
C SER A 284 4.13 -42.39 15.54
N THR A 285 4.28 -41.07 15.57
CA THR A 285 5.16 -40.37 16.52
C THR A 285 4.61 -40.33 17.94
N SER A 286 3.34 -40.67 18.13
CA SER A 286 2.68 -40.73 19.43
C SER A 286 2.64 -42.12 20.04
N LEU A 287 3.26 -43.12 19.41
CA LEU A 287 3.41 -44.45 19.97
C LEU A 287 4.42 -44.44 21.16
N LYS A 288 4.20 -45.34 22.11
CA LYS A 288 5.20 -45.63 23.14
C LYS A 288 6.40 -46.34 22.50
N LYS A 289 7.60 -46.12 23.02
CA LYS A 289 8.84 -46.71 22.50
C LYS A 289 8.74 -48.26 22.42
N GLY A 290 8.93 -48.79 21.22
CA GLY A 290 8.90 -50.24 20.96
C GLY A 290 7.50 -50.81 20.75
N ASN A 291 6.43 -50.02 20.81
CA ASN A 291 5.07 -50.49 20.54
C ASN A 291 4.66 -50.11 19.10
N THR A 292 3.80 -50.99 18.53
CA THR A 292 3.15 -50.79 17.23
C THR A 292 1.65 -51.02 17.39
N ASP A 293 0.87 -50.42 16.49
CA ASP A 293 -0.58 -50.66 16.38
C ASP A 293 -0.93 -50.61 14.90
N GLU A 294 -1.34 -51.76 14.33
CA GLU A 294 -1.61 -51.90 12.90
C GLU A 294 -2.76 -50.98 12.42
N ARG A 295 -3.66 -50.62 13.33
CA ARG A 295 -4.80 -49.73 12.99
C ARG A 295 -4.35 -48.34 12.52
N ILE A 296 -3.11 -47.92 12.81
CA ILE A 296 -2.55 -46.66 12.28
C ILE A 296 -2.39 -46.71 10.75
N SER A 297 -2.29 -47.91 10.18
CA SER A 297 -2.23 -48.12 8.73
C SER A 297 -3.58 -48.01 8.01
N LEU A 298 -4.71 -47.83 8.73
CA LEU A 298 -5.98 -47.56 8.10
C LEU A 298 -5.90 -46.40 7.13
N ALA A 299 -6.46 -46.56 5.94
CA ALA A 299 -6.44 -45.56 4.88
C ALA A 299 -7.03 -44.18 5.33
N PHE A 300 -7.91 -44.20 6.32
CA PHE A 300 -8.46 -42.99 6.93
C PHE A 300 -7.38 -42.03 7.38
N PHE A 301 -6.34 -42.47 8.10
CA PHE A 301 -5.29 -41.61 8.65
C PHE A 301 -4.34 -41.08 7.59
N SER A 302 -4.06 -41.83 6.54
CA SER A 302 -3.28 -41.34 5.40
C SER A 302 -4.05 -40.35 4.54
N LEU A 303 -5.35 -40.56 4.36
CA LEU A 303 -6.22 -39.62 3.65
C LEU A 303 -6.39 -38.29 4.42
N THR A 304 -6.56 -38.33 5.75
CA THR A 304 -6.63 -37.13 6.57
C THR A 304 -5.32 -36.36 6.56
N GLU A 305 -4.17 -37.04 6.46
CA GLU A 305 -2.87 -36.39 6.30
C GLU A 305 -2.71 -35.67 4.97
N GLN A 306 -3.07 -36.33 3.86
CA GLN A 306 -3.08 -35.72 2.53
C GLN A 306 -4.02 -34.52 2.47
N PHE A 307 -5.24 -34.67 2.99
CA PHE A 307 -6.22 -33.60 3.09
C PHE A 307 -5.66 -32.41 3.87
N THR A 308 -5.03 -32.64 5.02
CA THR A 308 -4.47 -31.56 5.86
C THR A 308 -3.42 -30.77 5.13
N SER A 309 -2.53 -31.46 4.40
CA SER A 309 -1.46 -30.81 3.62
C SER A 309 -2.03 -29.90 2.51
N LEU A 310 -3.02 -30.36 1.77
CA LEU A 310 -3.63 -29.59 0.68
C LEU A 310 -4.55 -28.48 1.21
N HIS A 311 -5.32 -28.76 2.26
CA HIS A 311 -6.28 -27.85 2.85
C HIS A 311 -5.63 -26.55 3.33
N ALA A 312 -4.47 -26.61 4.00
CA ALA A 312 -3.76 -25.43 4.47
C ALA A 312 -3.35 -24.49 3.32
N GLY A 313 -2.85 -25.06 2.22
CA GLY A 313 -2.48 -24.31 1.01
C GLY A 313 -3.69 -23.69 0.32
N TRP A 314 -4.79 -24.43 0.25
CA TRP A 314 -6.04 -23.95 -0.36
C TRP A 314 -6.68 -22.82 0.45
N ILE A 315 -6.77 -22.91 1.78
CA ILE A 315 -7.27 -21.85 2.65
C ILE A 315 -6.43 -20.57 2.51
N HIS A 316 -5.12 -20.71 2.44
CA HIS A 316 -4.24 -19.56 2.22
C HIS A 316 -4.49 -18.89 0.85
N ALA A 317 -4.66 -19.69 -0.20
CA ALA A 317 -4.98 -19.20 -1.53
C ALA A 317 -6.35 -18.50 -1.59
N LEU A 318 -7.35 -19.05 -0.90
CA LEU A 318 -8.68 -18.41 -0.78
C LEU A 318 -8.60 -17.07 -0.08
N LYS A 319 -7.84 -16.96 1.00
CA LYS A 319 -7.64 -15.69 1.72
C LYS A 319 -7.02 -14.63 0.81
N ILE A 320 -5.96 -14.98 0.09
CA ILE A 320 -5.33 -14.08 -0.88
C ILE A 320 -6.33 -13.67 -1.99
N SER A 321 -7.06 -14.63 -2.54
CA SER A 321 -8.05 -14.36 -3.58
C SER A 321 -9.13 -13.38 -3.10
N MET A 322 -9.61 -13.53 -1.86
CA MET A 322 -10.58 -12.61 -1.27
C MET A 322 -10.02 -11.20 -1.11
N LEU A 323 -8.78 -11.06 -0.62
CA LEU A 323 -8.11 -9.76 -0.50
C LEU A 323 -7.96 -9.07 -1.86
N LEU A 324 -7.56 -9.81 -2.89
CA LEU A 324 -7.40 -9.28 -4.25
C LEU A 324 -8.74 -8.86 -4.86
N GLN A 325 -9.78 -9.69 -4.74
CA GLN A 325 -11.13 -9.38 -5.24
C GLN A 325 -11.70 -8.14 -4.52
N ALA A 326 -11.56 -8.05 -3.20
CA ALA A 326 -11.99 -6.90 -2.43
C ALA A 326 -11.24 -5.62 -2.86
N THR A 327 -9.91 -5.71 -3.04
CA THR A 327 -9.08 -4.60 -3.48
C THR A 327 -9.50 -4.09 -4.86
N GLU A 328 -9.67 -5.00 -5.82
CA GLU A 328 -10.08 -4.65 -7.18
C GLU A 328 -11.48 -4.03 -7.20
N PHE A 329 -12.43 -4.61 -6.47
CA PHE A 329 -13.78 -4.08 -6.38
C PHE A 329 -13.80 -2.67 -5.78
N VAL A 330 -13.14 -2.46 -4.64
CA VAL A 330 -13.08 -1.16 -3.96
C VAL A 330 -12.40 -0.12 -4.85
N ARG A 331 -11.27 -0.46 -5.47
CA ARG A 331 -10.55 0.42 -6.40
C ARG A 331 -11.45 0.88 -7.55
N ASN A 332 -12.10 -0.06 -8.23
CA ASN A 332 -12.97 0.23 -9.36
C ASN A 332 -14.19 1.06 -8.94
N GLN A 333 -14.79 0.77 -7.80
CA GLN A 333 -15.95 1.50 -7.28
C GLN A 333 -15.58 2.94 -6.89
N VAL A 334 -14.43 3.14 -6.23
CA VAL A 334 -13.93 4.49 -5.88
C VAL A 334 -13.67 5.32 -7.14
N ILE A 335 -12.99 4.74 -8.14
CA ILE A 335 -12.74 5.41 -9.42
C ILE A 335 -14.06 5.81 -10.09
N ALA A 336 -15.02 4.90 -10.17
CA ALA A 336 -16.33 5.16 -10.78
C ALA A 336 -17.10 6.27 -10.04
N THR A 337 -17.07 6.27 -8.70
CA THR A 337 -17.74 7.27 -7.87
C THR A 337 -17.09 8.65 -8.03
N LYS A 338 -15.75 8.71 -8.00
CA LYS A 338 -15.01 9.96 -8.25
C LYS A 338 -15.35 10.54 -9.63
N LYS A 339 -15.33 9.70 -10.66
CA LYS A 339 -15.66 10.12 -12.02
C LYS A 339 -17.09 10.65 -12.14
N ALA A 340 -18.07 9.97 -11.54
CA ALA A 340 -19.47 10.40 -11.56
C ALA A 340 -19.70 11.74 -10.83
N ALA A 341 -18.97 11.99 -9.75
CA ALA A 341 -19.04 13.21 -8.94
C ALA A 341 -18.10 14.32 -9.44
N GLN A 342 -17.35 14.10 -10.53
CA GLN A 342 -16.29 15.01 -11.00
C GLN A 342 -15.25 15.33 -9.91
N ASN A 343 -14.97 14.38 -9.05
CA ASN A 343 -13.98 14.48 -7.97
C ASN A 343 -12.64 13.91 -8.41
N ILE A 344 -11.56 14.48 -7.88
CA ILE A 344 -10.20 14.02 -8.10
C ILE A 344 -9.44 14.05 -6.76
N SER A 345 -8.66 13.02 -6.46
CA SER A 345 -7.79 13.01 -5.28
C SER A 345 -6.42 13.62 -5.58
N PHE A 346 -5.65 13.90 -4.54
CA PHE A 346 -4.29 14.39 -4.70
C PHE A 346 -3.39 13.40 -5.45
N ASN A 347 -3.54 12.11 -5.20
CA ASN A 347 -2.77 11.07 -5.90
C ASN A 347 -3.16 10.97 -7.38
N ASP A 348 -4.44 11.13 -7.69
CA ASP A 348 -4.91 11.12 -9.09
C ASP A 348 -4.30 12.27 -9.89
N LEU A 349 -4.14 13.47 -9.30
CA LEU A 349 -3.51 14.61 -9.97
C LEU A 349 -2.10 14.28 -10.42
N ILE A 350 -1.31 13.66 -9.54
CA ILE A 350 0.08 13.26 -9.85
C ILE A 350 0.09 12.17 -10.91
N ALA A 351 -0.75 11.13 -10.74
CA ALA A 351 -0.83 10.02 -11.69
C ALA A 351 -1.26 10.48 -13.09
N GLN A 352 -2.29 11.35 -13.17
CA GLN A 352 -2.76 11.89 -14.44
C GLN A 352 -1.68 12.72 -15.13
N LEU A 353 -0.96 13.59 -14.42
CA LEU A 353 0.13 14.36 -14.98
C LEU A 353 1.29 13.45 -15.44
N SER A 354 1.64 12.44 -14.66
CA SER A 354 2.67 11.46 -15.01
C SER A 354 2.35 10.73 -16.31
N THR A 355 1.10 10.28 -16.47
CA THR A 355 0.62 9.59 -17.68
C THR A 355 0.75 10.49 -18.90
N VAL A 356 0.27 11.74 -18.81
CA VAL A 356 0.36 12.70 -19.93
C VAL A 356 1.80 12.98 -20.34
N LEU A 357 2.70 13.15 -19.37
CA LEU A 357 4.12 13.39 -19.65
C LEU A 357 4.84 12.18 -20.28
N THR A 358 4.39 10.96 -19.99
CA THR A 358 4.98 9.74 -20.56
C THR A 358 4.44 9.43 -21.96
N GLU A 359 3.18 9.78 -22.26
CA GLU A 359 2.55 9.55 -23.57
C GLU A 359 2.98 10.54 -24.65
N HIS A 360 3.45 11.73 -24.26
CA HIS A 360 3.85 12.80 -25.17
C HIS A 360 5.37 13.00 -25.29
N ASN A 361 6.19 12.13 -24.67
CA ASN A 361 7.63 12.02 -24.89
C ASN A 361 7.96 10.82 -25.78
#